data_3d40f03fbd782953fd4c6a33c22988ad
#
_entry.id   3d40f03fbd782953fd4c6a33c22988ad
#
_cell.length_a   1.000
_cell.length_b   1.000
_cell.length_c   1.000
_cell.angle_alpha   90.00
_cell.angle_beta   90.00
_cell.angle_gamma   90.00
#
_symmetry.space_group_name_H-M   'P 1'
#
loop_
_entity.id
_entity.type
_entity.pdbx_description
1 polymer ?
#
loop_
_entity_poly.entity_id
_entity_poly.type
_entity_poly.pdbx_seq_one_letter_code
_entity_poly.pdbx_strand_id
1 'polypeptide(L)'
;MEEPVCLIENNPNEQLRVNQEALKILQSIQQPVVVVAIVGLYRTGKSYLMNKLAEKKKGFSLGATIQAQTMGIWMWCLPHPKKPGHTLVLLDTEGLGDVEKSNTANDSWIFALSILLSSTFVYNSMGTIDQYALEKLQYVTELTKRIKVKSTPAKDSEGEEEDSGDFLRFFPAFVWAVRDFSLLLKLNGKPITEDEYLENALKRKKDNPEKLDLAKKCIRQYFPSRKCFVFDRPASRRDLEELEDLPESKLNPEFLEQVQHFCRYIHEQAQAKVIQGGHTVTGTSLGHLVVTYVDAISSGSIPCIENAVVALAQIENTAAVHDAITYYEAEMEKHLKLPTETIEELLEVHAQYEKEAIKVFLARAFKDVNHEYQKELGTQLHAKLLEFCSCNEKASSDRCQAVLTQLFQDVEEAIGKGSYSVAGGYQRFLDDQKEKVDQYYLVPGKGLMASQVLQDFLKSKEAAAQSILQADRTLTDKQKEVEVERVKAEASAREAELHEKMKDEAVQRAQQQEKSFEEHKRQLETKMEEDRRKLLAEHEMVMNAKLQEQRRLQEEGFQREVNRLQGEIQRLNSAMRQQSSGGSGCVIL
;
A
#
# COMPACT_ATOMS: atom_id res chain seq x y z
N MET A 1 -17.42 -11.54 -6.37
CA MET A 1 -17.33 -12.73 -7.26
C MET A 1 -18.53 -13.61 -6.99
N GLU A 2 -19.08 -14.25 -8.02
CA GLU A 2 -20.21 -15.19 -7.85
C GLU A 2 -19.71 -16.56 -7.40
N GLU A 3 -18.57 -17.01 -7.95
CA GLU A 3 -17.96 -18.31 -7.69
C GLU A 3 -16.45 -18.18 -7.42
N PRO A 4 -15.84 -19.15 -6.71
CA PRO A 4 -14.40 -19.21 -6.52
C PRO A 4 -13.66 -19.43 -7.85
N VAL A 5 -12.43 -18.92 -7.92
CA VAL A 5 -11.52 -19.15 -9.08
C VAL A 5 -10.18 -19.66 -8.58
N CYS A 6 -9.47 -20.43 -9.40
CA CYS A 6 -8.12 -20.85 -9.10
C CYS A 6 -7.18 -19.64 -9.18
N LEU A 7 -6.46 -19.34 -8.11
CA LEU A 7 -5.47 -18.26 -8.05
C LEU A 7 -4.08 -18.75 -8.41
N ILE A 8 -3.69 -19.88 -7.84
CA ILE A 8 -2.39 -20.51 -8.08
C ILE A 8 -2.62 -21.96 -8.52
N GLU A 9 -2.28 -22.24 -9.76
CA GLU A 9 -2.40 -23.54 -10.38
C GLU A 9 -1.23 -24.45 -9.96
N ASN A 10 -1.53 -25.69 -9.62
CA ASN A 10 -0.57 -26.73 -9.32
C ASN A 10 -0.85 -27.96 -10.20
N ASN A 11 -0.43 -27.89 -11.46
CA ASN A 11 -0.61 -28.98 -12.40
C ASN A 11 0.43 -30.09 -12.17
N PRO A 12 0.09 -31.36 -12.42
CA PRO A 12 1.04 -32.47 -12.30
C PRO A 12 2.29 -32.24 -13.16
N ASN A 13 3.47 -32.37 -12.54
CA ASN A 13 4.79 -32.20 -13.18
C ASN A 13 5.11 -30.77 -13.70
N GLU A 14 4.32 -29.77 -13.33
CA GLU A 14 4.57 -28.36 -13.65
C GLU A 14 4.99 -27.57 -12.41
N GLN A 15 5.57 -26.40 -12.63
CA GLN A 15 5.82 -25.41 -11.58
C GLN A 15 4.50 -24.70 -11.21
N LEU A 16 4.43 -24.16 -10.00
CA LEU A 16 3.31 -23.32 -9.59
C LEU A 16 3.15 -22.13 -10.53
N ARG A 17 1.93 -21.83 -10.91
CA ARG A 17 1.62 -20.76 -11.86
C ARG A 17 0.48 -19.90 -11.37
N VAL A 18 0.61 -18.58 -11.55
CA VAL A 18 -0.47 -17.63 -11.23
C VAL A 18 -1.47 -17.58 -12.38
N ASN A 19 -2.76 -17.74 -12.05
CA ASN A 19 -3.85 -17.61 -13.00
C ASN A 19 -4.12 -16.14 -13.30
N GLN A 20 -4.06 -15.75 -14.56
CA GLN A 20 -4.17 -14.37 -15.01
C GLN A 20 -5.57 -13.78 -14.82
N GLU A 21 -6.63 -14.58 -14.93
CA GLU A 21 -8.01 -14.11 -14.71
C GLU A 21 -8.25 -13.81 -13.22
N ALA A 22 -7.76 -14.68 -12.34
CA ALA A 22 -7.79 -14.44 -10.90
C ALA A 22 -6.99 -13.18 -10.50
N LEU A 23 -5.85 -12.96 -11.17
CA LEU A 23 -5.02 -11.77 -10.94
C LEU A 23 -5.76 -10.48 -11.33
N LYS A 24 -6.45 -10.46 -12.47
CA LYS A 24 -7.28 -9.31 -12.90
C LYS A 24 -8.36 -8.98 -11.88
N ILE A 25 -8.98 -9.98 -11.27
CA ILE A 25 -9.98 -9.79 -10.22
C ILE A 25 -9.35 -9.11 -9.01
N LEU A 26 -8.19 -9.57 -8.54
CA LEU A 26 -7.47 -8.94 -7.43
C LEU A 26 -7.09 -7.50 -7.75
N GLN A 27 -6.59 -7.22 -8.96
CA GLN A 27 -6.20 -5.89 -9.42
C GLN A 27 -7.37 -4.89 -9.45
N SER A 28 -8.60 -5.37 -9.59
CA SER A 28 -9.80 -4.52 -9.54
C SER A 28 -10.20 -4.10 -8.12
N ILE A 29 -9.65 -4.73 -7.07
CA ILE A 29 -10.02 -4.52 -5.67
C ILE A 29 -9.06 -3.51 -5.03
N GLN A 30 -9.52 -2.28 -4.84
CA GLN A 30 -8.78 -1.20 -4.19
C GLN A 30 -8.97 -1.16 -2.67
N GLN A 31 -9.90 -1.93 -2.15
CA GLN A 31 -10.21 -1.99 -0.72
C GLN A 31 -9.18 -2.82 0.04
N PRO A 32 -8.97 -2.52 1.34
CA PRO A 32 -8.23 -3.39 2.24
C PRO A 32 -8.77 -4.82 2.22
N VAL A 33 -7.87 -5.80 2.22
CA VAL A 33 -8.24 -7.21 2.18
C VAL A 33 -8.01 -7.91 3.52
N VAL A 34 -9.01 -8.65 3.99
CA VAL A 34 -8.89 -9.62 5.07
C VAL A 34 -8.73 -10.98 4.42
N VAL A 35 -7.54 -11.56 4.51
CA VAL A 35 -7.21 -12.81 3.81
C VAL A 35 -7.21 -13.98 4.78
N VAL A 36 -8.12 -14.92 4.58
CA VAL A 36 -8.24 -16.15 5.37
C VAL A 36 -7.83 -17.34 4.51
N ALA A 37 -6.73 -18.00 4.85
CA ALA A 37 -6.29 -19.21 4.16
C ALA A 37 -6.55 -20.45 5.02
N ILE A 38 -7.01 -21.53 4.40
CA ILE A 38 -7.19 -22.82 5.06
C ILE A 38 -6.28 -23.87 4.45
N VAL A 39 -5.54 -24.57 5.30
CA VAL A 39 -4.61 -25.63 4.92
C VAL A 39 -4.82 -26.86 5.79
N GLY A 40 -4.55 -28.02 5.27
CA GLY A 40 -4.64 -29.28 6.00
C GLY A 40 -4.67 -30.48 5.07
N LEU A 41 -4.70 -31.68 5.63
CA LEU A 41 -4.74 -32.92 4.85
C LEU A 41 -5.94 -32.92 3.89
N TYR A 42 -5.82 -33.68 2.82
CA TYR A 42 -6.93 -33.85 1.89
C TYR A 42 -8.14 -34.48 2.62
N ARG A 43 -9.38 -34.13 2.20
CA ARG A 43 -10.66 -34.63 2.74
C ARG A 43 -10.93 -34.33 4.21
N THR A 44 -10.36 -33.30 4.74
CA THR A 44 -10.65 -32.84 6.12
C THR A 44 -11.77 -31.80 6.20
N GLY A 45 -12.47 -31.52 5.10
CA GLY A 45 -13.60 -30.57 5.05
C GLY A 45 -13.19 -29.08 5.03
N LYS A 46 -12.01 -28.74 4.47
CA LYS A 46 -11.53 -27.36 4.31
C LYS A 46 -12.54 -26.51 3.53
N SER A 47 -12.84 -26.93 2.30
CA SER A 47 -13.77 -26.26 1.38
C SER A 47 -15.16 -26.04 1.99
N TYR A 48 -15.62 -26.96 2.84
CA TYR A 48 -16.88 -26.80 3.58
C TYR A 48 -16.82 -25.61 4.56
N LEU A 49 -15.75 -25.50 5.36
CA LEU A 49 -15.58 -24.35 6.26
C LEU A 49 -15.46 -23.04 5.49
N MET A 50 -14.80 -23.05 4.36
CA MET A 50 -14.66 -21.86 3.52
C MET A 50 -15.99 -21.44 2.91
N ASN A 51 -16.84 -22.38 2.46
CA ASN A 51 -18.19 -22.07 2.01
C ASN A 51 -19.06 -21.48 3.14
N LYS A 52 -18.91 -21.97 4.38
CA LYS A 52 -19.60 -21.39 5.54
C LYS A 52 -19.10 -19.99 5.89
N LEU A 53 -17.80 -19.72 5.80
CA LEU A 53 -17.25 -18.38 5.94
C LEU A 53 -17.72 -17.42 4.84
N ALA A 54 -17.95 -17.93 3.63
CA ALA A 54 -18.53 -17.16 2.54
C ALA A 54 -20.04 -16.88 2.72
N GLU A 55 -20.68 -17.44 3.76
CA GLU A 55 -22.13 -17.43 3.99
C GLU A 55 -22.89 -17.99 2.78
N LYS A 56 -22.30 -18.97 2.11
CA LYS A 56 -22.87 -19.63 0.93
C LYS A 56 -23.00 -21.14 1.16
N LYS A 57 -24.02 -21.71 0.53
CA LYS A 57 -24.24 -23.15 0.58
C LYS A 57 -23.30 -23.90 -0.40
N LYS A 58 -23.04 -23.30 -1.56
CA LYS A 58 -22.15 -23.83 -2.62
C LYS A 58 -21.14 -22.75 -3.03
N GLY A 59 -19.97 -23.17 -3.47
CA GLY A 59 -18.88 -22.33 -3.92
C GLY A 59 -17.63 -23.15 -4.15
N PHE A 60 -16.74 -23.26 -3.17
CA PHE A 60 -15.63 -24.21 -3.26
C PHE A 60 -16.17 -25.65 -3.35
N SER A 61 -15.67 -26.39 -4.30
CA SER A 61 -16.16 -27.74 -4.58
C SER A 61 -15.89 -28.70 -3.42
N LEU A 62 -16.91 -29.46 -3.00
CA LEU A 62 -16.79 -30.49 -1.96
C LEU A 62 -16.61 -31.85 -2.65
N GLY A 63 -15.41 -32.41 -2.58
CA GLY A 63 -15.17 -33.73 -3.19
C GLY A 63 -15.80 -34.88 -2.39
N ALA A 64 -16.79 -35.53 -2.95
CA ALA A 64 -17.34 -36.78 -2.41
C ALA A 64 -16.59 -38.03 -2.87
N THR A 65 -15.79 -37.94 -3.97
CA THR A 65 -15.07 -39.08 -4.59
C THR A 65 -13.61 -39.20 -4.10
N ILE A 66 -12.88 -40.24 -4.47
CA ILE A 66 -11.47 -40.45 -4.05
C ILE A 66 -10.54 -39.41 -4.67
N GLN A 67 -10.88 -38.80 -5.81
CA GLN A 67 -10.06 -37.81 -6.48
C GLN A 67 -10.09 -36.45 -5.78
N ALA A 68 -8.95 -35.78 -5.72
CA ALA A 68 -8.85 -34.41 -5.21
C ALA A 68 -9.62 -33.45 -6.14
N GLN A 69 -10.51 -32.65 -5.55
CA GLN A 69 -11.29 -31.65 -6.29
C GLN A 69 -10.57 -30.30 -6.36
N THR A 70 -9.88 -29.91 -5.29
CA THR A 70 -9.11 -28.68 -5.21
C THR A 70 -7.66 -28.97 -5.57
N MET A 71 -7.15 -28.37 -6.64
CA MET A 71 -5.73 -28.40 -7.01
C MET A 71 -5.19 -26.97 -6.93
N GLY A 72 -4.03 -26.78 -6.29
CA GLY A 72 -3.43 -25.48 -6.06
C GLY A 72 -4.11 -24.67 -4.96
N ILE A 73 -4.24 -23.36 -5.15
CA ILE A 73 -4.90 -22.42 -4.23
C ILE A 73 -6.05 -21.73 -4.96
N TRP A 74 -7.24 -21.90 -4.46
CA TRP A 74 -8.46 -21.30 -4.97
C TRP A 74 -8.85 -20.08 -4.14
N MET A 75 -9.40 -19.07 -4.79
CA MET A 75 -9.72 -17.77 -4.19
C MET A 75 -11.18 -17.41 -4.37
N TRP A 76 -11.78 -16.84 -3.33
CA TRP A 76 -13.11 -16.22 -3.40
C TRP A 76 -13.08 -14.86 -2.73
N CYS A 77 -13.33 -13.79 -3.49
CA CYS A 77 -13.38 -12.42 -2.98
C CYS A 77 -14.83 -11.98 -2.78
N LEU A 78 -15.17 -11.59 -1.56
CA LEU A 78 -16.51 -11.22 -1.13
C LEU A 78 -16.45 -9.91 -0.31
N PRO A 79 -17.52 -9.11 -0.29
CA PRO A 79 -17.62 -8.03 0.70
C PRO A 79 -17.49 -8.61 2.11
N HIS A 80 -16.72 -7.94 2.97
CA HIS A 80 -16.56 -8.43 4.34
C HIS A 80 -17.85 -8.25 5.16
N PRO A 81 -18.44 -9.30 5.77
CA PRO A 81 -19.77 -9.22 6.37
C PRO A 81 -19.85 -8.31 7.59
N LYS A 82 -18.73 -8.05 8.29
CA LYS A 82 -18.68 -7.25 9.53
C LYS A 82 -17.80 -6.00 9.44
N LYS A 83 -17.00 -5.84 8.38
CA LYS A 83 -16.07 -4.69 8.20
C LYS A 83 -16.40 -3.95 6.90
N PRO A 84 -17.26 -2.92 6.94
CA PRO A 84 -17.57 -2.13 5.75
C PRO A 84 -16.30 -1.58 5.10
N GLY A 85 -16.27 -1.52 3.77
CA GLY A 85 -15.11 -1.04 3.03
C GLY A 85 -13.92 -2.00 2.96
N HIS A 86 -14.07 -3.25 3.42
CA HIS A 86 -13.07 -4.30 3.31
C HIS A 86 -13.58 -5.45 2.42
N THR A 87 -12.65 -6.11 1.77
CA THR A 87 -12.93 -7.34 1.02
C THR A 87 -12.42 -8.55 1.80
N LEU A 88 -13.28 -9.53 2.01
CA LEU A 88 -12.90 -10.84 2.54
C LEU A 88 -12.38 -11.69 1.39
N VAL A 89 -11.13 -12.13 1.48
CA VAL A 89 -10.50 -13.04 0.50
C VAL A 89 -10.32 -14.39 1.17
N LEU A 90 -11.05 -15.39 0.70
CA LEU A 90 -10.96 -16.76 1.17
C LEU A 90 -10.04 -17.56 0.24
N LEU A 91 -9.03 -18.21 0.82
CA LEU A 91 -8.07 -19.05 0.09
C LEU A 91 -8.23 -20.50 0.53
N ASP A 92 -8.85 -21.32 -0.33
CA ASP A 92 -8.94 -22.77 -0.13
C ASP A 92 -7.78 -23.46 -0.83
N THR A 93 -7.09 -24.33 -0.11
CA THR A 93 -5.91 -25.03 -0.64
C THR A 93 -6.19 -26.47 -0.97
N GLU A 94 -5.42 -27.00 -1.89
CA GLU A 94 -5.37 -28.45 -2.09
C GLU A 94 -5.00 -29.19 -0.81
N GLY A 95 -5.40 -30.46 -0.73
CA GLY A 95 -5.07 -31.31 0.42
C GLY A 95 -3.58 -31.67 0.43
N LEU A 96 -2.93 -31.46 1.58
CA LEU A 96 -1.56 -31.87 1.80
C LEU A 96 -1.46 -33.39 1.94
N GLY A 97 -0.36 -33.98 1.44
CA GLY A 97 -0.06 -35.41 1.59
C GLY A 97 -1.01 -36.33 0.83
N ASP A 98 -1.56 -35.88 -0.28
CA ASP A 98 -2.35 -36.73 -1.17
C ASP A 98 -1.44 -37.76 -1.83
N VAL A 99 -1.76 -39.05 -1.64
CA VAL A 99 -0.97 -40.18 -2.12
C VAL A 99 -1.09 -40.38 -3.64
N GLU A 100 -2.10 -39.78 -4.28
CA GLU A 100 -2.25 -39.84 -5.74
C GLU A 100 -1.38 -38.81 -6.47
N LYS A 101 -0.79 -37.85 -5.73
CA LYS A 101 0.10 -36.84 -6.30
C LYS A 101 1.49 -37.39 -6.56
N SER A 102 1.97 -37.21 -7.78
CA SER A 102 3.34 -37.54 -8.17
C SER A 102 4.41 -36.61 -7.57
N ASN A 103 4.05 -35.41 -7.13
CA ASN A 103 4.99 -34.39 -6.66
C ASN A 103 4.54 -33.76 -5.32
N THR A 104 5.13 -34.23 -4.22
CA THR A 104 4.90 -33.68 -2.88
C THR A 104 5.75 -32.43 -2.58
N ALA A 105 6.68 -32.04 -3.47
CA ALA A 105 7.55 -30.88 -3.26
C ALA A 105 6.74 -29.57 -3.21
N ASN A 106 5.63 -29.49 -3.97
CA ASN A 106 4.77 -28.33 -4.00
C ASN A 106 3.91 -28.18 -2.74
N ASP A 107 3.64 -29.26 -2.00
CA ASP A 107 2.88 -29.18 -0.74
C ASP A 107 3.49 -28.19 0.26
N SER A 108 4.83 -28.20 0.38
CA SER A 108 5.55 -27.24 1.24
C SER A 108 5.43 -25.79 0.75
N TRP A 109 5.40 -25.59 -0.57
CA TRP A 109 5.24 -24.27 -1.17
C TRP A 109 3.80 -23.75 -1.02
N ILE A 110 2.79 -24.60 -1.22
CA ILE A 110 1.37 -24.27 -0.98
C ILE A 110 1.17 -23.86 0.48
N PHE A 111 1.79 -24.60 1.41
CA PHE A 111 1.76 -24.26 2.85
C PHE A 111 2.43 -22.90 3.12
N ALA A 112 3.62 -22.68 2.57
CA ALA A 112 4.35 -21.41 2.73
C ALA A 112 3.58 -20.23 2.12
N LEU A 113 3.06 -20.36 0.91
CA LEU A 113 2.26 -19.35 0.24
C LEU A 113 1.00 -18.99 1.03
N SER A 114 0.33 -19.99 1.61
CA SER A 114 -0.86 -19.77 2.43
C SER A 114 -0.57 -18.92 3.66
N ILE A 115 0.59 -19.06 4.26
CA ILE A 115 1.05 -18.22 5.37
C ILE A 115 1.42 -16.82 4.88
N LEU A 116 2.23 -16.73 3.81
CA LEU A 116 2.71 -15.46 3.27
C LEU A 116 1.57 -14.55 2.78
N LEU A 117 0.53 -15.14 2.20
CA LEU A 117 -0.60 -14.41 1.62
C LEU A 117 -1.70 -14.09 2.62
N SER A 118 -1.86 -14.86 3.71
CA SER A 118 -2.98 -14.68 4.65
C SER A 118 -2.72 -13.66 5.76
N SER A 119 -3.78 -13.13 6.33
CA SER A 119 -3.81 -12.45 7.63
C SER A 119 -4.35 -13.35 8.76
N THR A 120 -5.08 -14.40 8.38
CA THR A 120 -5.52 -15.46 9.28
C THR A 120 -5.28 -16.81 8.59
N PHE A 121 -4.50 -17.65 9.23
CA PHE A 121 -4.11 -18.97 8.74
C PHE A 121 -4.82 -20.05 9.53
N VAL A 122 -5.69 -20.81 8.88
CA VAL A 122 -6.45 -21.90 9.48
C VAL A 122 -5.79 -23.23 9.13
N TYR A 123 -5.27 -23.93 10.14
CA TYR A 123 -4.80 -25.30 10.00
C TYR A 123 -5.89 -26.29 10.37
N ASN A 124 -6.36 -27.07 9.41
CA ASN A 124 -7.48 -27.99 9.56
C ASN A 124 -6.98 -29.43 9.65
N SER A 125 -7.21 -30.08 10.78
CA SER A 125 -6.81 -31.46 11.07
C SER A 125 -7.99 -32.32 11.53
N MET A 126 -7.79 -33.63 11.63
CA MET A 126 -8.81 -34.59 12.07
C MET A 126 -8.51 -35.18 13.44
N GLY A 127 -9.55 -35.47 14.20
CA GLY A 127 -9.50 -36.23 15.46
C GLY A 127 -9.00 -35.44 16.65
N THR A 128 -7.71 -35.41 16.91
CA THR A 128 -7.11 -34.78 18.09
C THR A 128 -5.80 -34.06 17.73
N ILE A 129 -5.35 -33.15 18.59
CA ILE A 129 -3.99 -32.60 18.54
C ILE A 129 -3.04 -33.58 19.23
N ASP A 130 -2.70 -34.65 18.53
CA ASP A 130 -1.75 -35.68 18.98
C ASP A 130 -0.37 -35.49 18.35
N GLN A 131 0.53 -36.39 18.66
CA GLN A 131 1.88 -36.37 18.10
C GLN A 131 1.86 -36.42 16.57
N TYR A 132 0.99 -37.22 15.98
CA TYR A 132 0.89 -37.38 14.52
C TYR A 132 0.38 -36.08 13.86
N ALA A 133 -0.63 -35.42 14.44
CA ALA A 133 -1.10 -34.12 13.95
C ALA A 133 0.00 -33.05 13.99
N LEU A 134 0.83 -33.06 15.02
CA LEU A 134 2.00 -32.18 15.16
C LEU A 134 3.13 -32.53 14.19
N GLU A 135 3.38 -33.81 13.93
CA GLU A 135 4.36 -34.27 12.94
C GLU A 135 3.96 -33.87 11.52
N LYS A 136 2.66 -33.89 11.21
CA LYS A 136 2.13 -33.38 9.92
C LYS A 136 2.34 -31.87 9.74
N LEU A 137 2.52 -31.12 10.83
CA LEU A 137 2.95 -29.72 10.77
C LEU A 137 4.46 -29.53 10.60
N GLN A 138 5.22 -30.57 10.18
CA GLN A 138 6.65 -30.42 9.85
C GLN A 138 6.88 -29.31 8.81
N TYR A 139 5.88 -28.98 7.97
CA TYR A 139 5.95 -27.86 7.05
C TYR A 139 6.24 -26.53 7.76
N VAL A 140 5.81 -26.35 9.01
CA VAL A 140 6.14 -25.16 9.82
C VAL A 140 7.65 -25.09 10.09
N THR A 141 8.30 -26.24 10.30
CA THR A 141 9.77 -26.28 10.50
C THR A 141 10.54 -26.03 9.21
N GLU A 142 9.92 -26.31 8.05
CA GLU A 142 10.47 -26.00 6.75
C GLU A 142 10.34 -24.52 6.37
N LEU A 143 9.45 -23.76 7.03
CA LEU A 143 9.26 -22.33 6.75
C LEU A 143 10.56 -21.54 6.89
N THR A 144 11.39 -21.83 7.88
CA THR A 144 12.69 -21.18 8.08
C THR A 144 13.66 -21.42 6.92
N LYS A 145 13.49 -22.53 6.21
CA LYS A 145 14.27 -22.87 5.03
C LYS A 145 13.66 -22.33 3.73
N ARG A 146 12.32 -22.14 3.72
CA ARG A 146 11.55 -21.80 2.53
C ARG A 146 11.05 -20.36 2.50
N ILE A 147 11.27 -19.59 3.56
CA ILE A 147 10.92 -18.16 3.63
C ILE A 147 12.11 -17.42 4.21
N LYS A 148 12.57 -16.40 3.49
CA LYS A 148 13.55 -15.42 4.00
C LYS A 148 12.82 -14.15 4.42
N VAL A 149 13.28 -13.52 5.48
CA VAL A 149 12.78 -12.21 5.92
C VAL A 149 13.59 -11.11 5.28
N LYS A 150 14.94 -11.22 5.35
CA LYS A 150 15.88 -10.27 4.80
C LYS A 150 16.62 -10.81 3.59
N SER A 151 16.96 -9.93 2.67
CA SER A 151 17.67 -10.26 1.43
C SER A 151 19.16 -10.56 1.63
N THR A 152 19.78 -9.98 2.66
CA THR A 152 21.20 -10.17 2.97
C THR A 152 21.39 -11.17 4.11
N PRO A 153 22.32 -12.15 3.99
CA PRO A 153 22.71 -12.94 5.13
C PRO A 153 23.35 -12.01 6.17
N ALA A 154 22.91 -12.10 7.41
CA ALA A 154 23.58 -11.42 8.51
C ALA A 154 25.06 -11.87 8.53
N LYS A 155 26.00 -10.94 8.36
CA LYS A 155 27.41 -11.22 8.63
C LYS A 155 27.51 -11.59 10.10
N ASP A 156 28.03 -12.77 10.35
CA ASP A 156 28.40 -13.35 11.63
C ASP A 156 28.30 -12.37 12.82
N SER A 157 27.11 -12.22 13.36
CA SER A 157 26.90 -11.64 14.67
C SER A 157 26.18 -12.70 15.50
N GLU A 158 26.86 -13.16 16.56
CA GLU A 158 26.32 -14.03 17.60
C GLU A 158 25.17 -13.34 18.35
N GLY A 159 24.02 -13.17 17.66
CA GLY A 159 22.84 -12.50 18.18
C GLY A 159 21.61 -12.96 17.40
N GLU A 160 21.28 -14.26 17.48
CA GLU A 160 20.11 -14.86 16.84
C GLU A 160 18.75 -14.32 17.38
N GLU A 161 18.74 -13.46 18.39
CA GLU A 161 17.51 -13.04 19.07
C GLU A 161 16.86 -11.76 18.50
N GLU A 162 17.60 -10.85 17.86
CA GLU A 162 17.03 -9.58 17.37
C GLU A 162 16.23 -9.72 16.07
N ASP A 163 16.52 -10.70 15.24
CA ASP A 163 15.85 -10.90 13.93
C ASP A 163 14.46 -11.53 14.03
N SER A 164 14.14 -12.18 15.14
CA SER A 164 12.87 -12.88 15.34
C SER A 164 11.67 -11.93 15.55
N GLY A 165 11.91 -10.69 15.97
CA GLY A 165 10.87 -9.72 16.31
C GLY A 165 10.10 -9.14 15.13
N ASP A 166 10.81 -8.74 14.12
CA ASP A 166 10.21 -8.18 12.90
C ASP A 166 9.49 -9.27 12.09
N PHE A 167 9.97 -10.50 12.17
CA PHE A 167 9.38 -11.65 11.51
C PHE A 167 7.96 -11.98 12.03
N LEU A 168 7.79 -11.97 13.34
CA LEU A 168 6.52 -12.32 14.01
C LEU A 168 5.37 -11.40 13.61
N ARG A 169 5.68 -10.18 13.22
CA ARG A 169 4.70 -9.15 12.89
C ARG A 169 3.96 -9.38 11.58
N PHE A 170 4.55 -10.14 10.66
CA PHE A 170 4.00 -10.40 9.34
C PHE A 170 3.34 -11.77 9.21
N PHE A 171 3.49 -12.61 10.24
CA PHE A 171 2.82 -13.88 10.29
C PHE A 171 1.34 -13.70 10.63
N PRO A 172 0.47 -14.49 9.99
CA PRO A 172 -0.97 -14.43 10.23
C PRO A 172 -1.34 -14.89 11.64
N ALA A 173 -2.53 -14.52 12.10
CA ALA A 173 -3.15 -15.18 13.24
C ALA A 173 -3.35 -16.67 12.93
N PHE A 174 -2.99 -17.54 13.86
CA PHE A 174 -3.08 -18.98 13.69
C PHE A 174 -4.38 -19.52 14.31
N VAL A 175 -5.13 -20.27 13.52
CA VAL A 175 -6.34 -20.95 13.99
C VAL A 175 -6.20 -22.44 13.73
N TRP A 176 -6.29 -23.25 14.76
CA TRP A 176 -6.32 -24.70 14.64
C TRP A 176 -7.77 -25.18 14.64
N ALA A 177 -8.23 -25.72 13.53
CA ALA A 177 -9.54 -26.34 13.37
C ALA A 177 -9.39 -27.87 13.47
N VAL A 178 -9.90 -28.47 14.56
CA VAL A 178 -9.85 -29.92 14.78
C VAL A 178 -11.21 -30.53 14.45
N ARG A 179 -11.25 -31.34 13.40
CA ARG A 179 -12.48 -31.98 12.89
C ARG A 179 -12.70 -33.35 13.50
N ASP A 180 -13.96 -33.76 13.59
CA ASP A 180 -14.40 -35.06 14.17
C ASP A 180 -13.80 -35.28 15.58
N PHE A 181 -13.81 -34.24 16.39
CA PHE A 181 -13.28 -34.26 17.75
C PHE A 181 -14.19 -35.10 18.63
N SER A 182 -13.60 -36.04 19.36
CA SER A 182 -14.38 -37.02 20.15
C SER A 182 -14.04 -37.05 21.65
N LEU A 183 -13.11 -36.14 22.08
CA LEU A 183 -12.69 -36.11 23.46
C LEU A 183 -13.51 -35.10 24.27
N LEU A 184 -13.60 -35.32 25.58
CA LEU A 184 -14.08 -34.30 26.50
C LEU A 184 -12.96 -33.29 26.77
N LEU A 185 -13.26 -32.00 26.70
CA LEU A 185 -12.31 -30.93 27.04
C LEU A 185 -12.14 -30.84 28.57
N LYS A 186 -11.42 -31.83 29.13
CA LYS A 186 -11.06 -31.90 30.54
C LYS A 186 -9.59 -32.26 30.70
N LEU A 187 -8.91 -31.59 31.62
CA LEU A 187 -7.54 -31.88 32.00
C LEU A 187 -7.47 -32.08 33.51
N ASN A 188 -6.98 -33.23 33.96
CA ASN A 188 -6.95 -33.61 35.39
C ASN A 188 -8.31 -33.47 36.09
N GLY A 189 -9.38 -33.83 35.38
CA GLY A 189 -10.76 -33.77 35.89
C GLY A 189 -11.42 -32.38 35.85
N LYS A 190 -10.71 -31.34 35.49
CA LYS A 190 -11.23 -29.96 35.34
C LYS A 190 -11.57 -29.66 33.90
N PRO A 191 -12.70 -28.97 33.61
CA PRO A 191 -12.99 -28.51 32.26
C PRO A 191 -11.92 -27.47 31.81
N ILE A 192 -11.56 -27.53 30.56
CA ILE A 192 -10.63 -26.60 29.89
C ILE A 192 -11.27 -26.06 28.64
N THR A 193 -10.80 -24.90 28.19
CA THR A 193 -11.19 -24.33 26.90
C THR A 193 -10.44 -25.00 25.75
N GLU A 194 -10.93 -24.79 24.52
CA GLU A 194 -10.26 -25.25 23.29
C GLU A 194 -8.86 -24.66 23.15
N ASP A 195 -8.68 -23.38 23.50
CA ASP A 195 -7.37 -22.71 23.48
C ASP A 195 -6.42 -23.31 24.53
N GLU A 196 -6.90 -23.59 25.73
CA GLU A 196 -6.10 -24.29 26.75
C GLU A 196 -5.71 -25.70 26.30
N TYR A 197 -6.58 -26.39 25.55
CA TYR A 197 -6.26 -27.67 24.94
C TYR A 197 -5.12 -27.52 23.93
N LEU A 198 -5.18 -26.54 23.02
CA LEU A 198 -4.11 -26.22 22.05
C LEU A 198 -2.80 -25.90 22.78
N GLU A 199 -2.83 -24.96 23.72
CA GLU A 199 -1.62 -24.54 24.43
C GLU A 199 -1.01 -25.69 25.24
N ASN A 200 -1.84 -26.57 25.79
CA ASN A 200 -1.36 -27.77 26.46
C ASN A 200 -0.68 -28.77 25.50
N ALA A 201 -1.22 -28.94 24.29
CA ALA A 201 -0.61 -29.76 23.24
C ALA A 201 0.74 -29.20 22.75
N LEU A 202 0.87 -27.87 22.72
CA LEU A 202 2.09 -27.18 22.32
C LEU A 202 3.14 -27.08 23.44
N LYS A 203 2.84 -27.47 24.69
CA LYS A 203 3.83 -27.50 25.77
C LYS A 203 4.97 -28.49 25.46
N ARG A 204 6.19 -28.08 25.79
CA ARG A 204 7.36 -28.93 25.68
C ARG A 204 7.33 -30.01 26.78
N LYS A 205 7.58 -31.27 26.39
CA LYS A 205 7.73 -32.38 27.35
C LYS A 205 9.18 -32.89 27.23
N LYS A 206 9.81 -33.24 28.36
CA LYS A 206 11.22 -33.66 28.41
C LYS A 206 11.55 -34.89 27.54
N ASP A 207 10.54 -35.73 27.28
CA ASP A 207 10.72 -36.99 26.56
C ASP A 207 10.24 -36.96 25.10
N ASN A 208 10.01 -35.78 24.54
CA ASN A 208 9.56 -35.65 23.16
C ASN A 208 10.73 -35.81 22.16
N PRO A 209 10.47 -36.41 20.97
CA PRO A 209 11.44 -36.37 19.87
C PRO A 209 11.81 -34.95 19.49
N GLU A 210 13.08 -34.71 19.17
CA GLU A 210 13.62 -33.38 18.86
C GLU A 210 12.87 -32.67 17.72
N LYS A 211 12.45 -33.40 16.68
CA LYS A 211 11.66 -32.86 15.57
C LYS A 211 10.28 -32.33 16.00
N LEU A 212 9.64 -33.02 16.95
CA LEU A 212 8.31 -32.63 17.47
C LEU A 212 8.43 -31.36 18.34
N ASP A 213 9.47 -31.28 19.15
CA ASP A 213 9.75 -30.07 19.95
C ASP A 213 10.07 -28.87 19.07
N LEU A 214 10.74 -29.08 17.93
CA LEU A 214 11.01 -28.04 16.96
C LEU A 214 9.72 -27.50 16.32
N ALA A 215 8.78 -28.37 15.90
CA ALA A 215 7.49 -27.93 15.36
C ALA A 215 6.69 -27.11 16.37
N LYS A 216 6.62 -27.58 17.63
CA LYS A 216 5.96 -26.83 18.73
C LYS A 216 6.62 -25.47 18.99
N LYS A 217 7.96 -25.42 18.98
CA LYS A 217 8.74 -24.18 19.13
C LYS A 217 8.43 -23.22 17.98
N CYS A 218 8.45 -23.69 16.75
CA CYS A 218 8.14 -22.87 15.57
C CYS A 218 6.72 -22.30 15.60
N ILE A 219 5.70 -23.12 15.93
CA ILE A 219 4.31 -22.62 16.03
C ILE A 219 4.22 -21.52 17.07
N ARG A 220 4.81 -21.72 18.25
CA ARG A 220 4.77 -20.72 19.33
C ARG A 220 5.59 -19.47 19.01
N GLN A 221 6.66 -19.61 18.27
CA GLN A 221 7.55 -18.52 17.90
C GLN A 221 6.98 -17.69 16.75
N TYR A 222 6.44 -18.32 15.71
CA TYR A 222 6.01 -17.61 14.49
C TYR A 222 4.56 -17.12 14.54
N PHE A 223 3.70 -17.75 15.33
CA PHE A 223 2.30 -17.35 15.44
C PHE A 223 2.00 -16.80 16.84
N PRO A 224 2.09 -15.47 17.03
CA PRO A 224 1.87 -14.85 18.33
C PRO A 224 0.40 -14.98 18.80
N SER A 225 -0.54 -14.97 17.88
CA SER A 225 -1.97 -15.19 18.15
C SER A 225 -2.35 -16.60 17.69
N ARG A 226 -2.86 -17.41 18.62
CA ARG A 226 -3.28 -18.79 18.37
C ARG A 226 -4.65 -19.03 18.96
N LYS A 227 -5.51 -19.65 18.20
CA LYS A 227 -6.89 -19.99 18.56
C LYS A 227 -7.17 -21.44 18.19
N CYS A 228 -8.00 -22.13 18.94
CA CYS A 228 -8.43 -23.48 18.63
C CYS A 228 -9.95 -23.56 18.52
N PHE A 229 -10.42 -24.35 17.57
CA PHE A 229 -11.82 -24.75 17.45
C PHE A 229 -11.89 -26.26 17.28
N VAL A 230 -12.77 -26.88 18.02
CA VAL A 230 -13.07 -28.30 17.85
C VAL A 230 -14.46 -28.45 17.22
N PHE A 231 -14.59 -29.41 16.32
CA PHE A 231 -15.83 -29.67 15.62
C PHE A 231 -16.21 -31.13 15.74
N ASP A 232 -17.42 -31.38 16.19
CA ASP A 232 -18.03 -32.69 16.15
C ASP A 232 -18.20 -33.17 14.73
N ARG A 233 -18.51 -34.42 14.55
CA ARG A 233 -18.80 -34.98 13.25
C ARG A 233 -20.10 -34.39 12.72
N PRO A 234 -20.10 -33.84 11.46
CA PRO A 234 -21.25 -33.11 10.94
C PRO A 234 -22.51 -33.95 10.74
N ALA A 235 -22.34 -35.23 10.33
CA ALA A 235 -23.45 -36.12 10.02
C ALA A 235 -23.03 -37.61 10.05
N SER A 236 -23.95 -38.51 9.83
CA SER A 236 -23.65 -39.93 9.66
C SER A 236 -22.80 -40.17 8.38
N ARG A 237 -22.08 -41.31 8.34
CA ARG A 237 -21.25 -41.63 7.18
C ARG A 237 -22.03 -41.66 5.86
N ARG A 238 -23.27 -42.08 5.86
CA ARG A 238 -24.13 -42.16 4.66
C ARG A 238 -24.52 -40.76 4.18
N ASP A 239 -24.85 -39.86 5.10
CA ASP A 239 -25.26 -38.49 4.77
C ASP A 239 -24.09 -37.62 4.31
N LEU A 240 -22.85 -37.99 4.68
CA LEU A 240 -21.63 -37.27 4.22
C LEU A 240 -21.34 -37.42 2.74
N GLU A 241 -21.90 -38.44 2.06
CA GLU A 241 -21.75 -38.62 0.61
C GLU A 241 -22.52 -37.56 -0.18
N GLU A 242 -23.57 -36.98 0.41
CA GLU A 242 -24.41 -35.93 -0.18
C GLU A 242 -24.33 -34.61 0.60
N LEU A 243 -23.20 -34.32 1.23
CA LEU A 243 -23.03 -33.18 2.18
C LEU A 243 -23.37 -31.82 1.54
N GLU A 244 -23.12 -31.64 0.25
CA GLU A 244 -23.42 -30.39 -0.48
C GLU A 244 -24.93 -30.12 -0.55
N ASP A 245 -25.73 -31.13 -0.69
CA ASP A 245 -27.18 -31.03 -0.87
C ASP A 245 -27.94 -31.33 0.45
N LEU A 246 -27.24 -31.80 1.48
CA LEU A 246 -27.83 -32.10 2.77
C LEU A 246 -28.44 -30.86 3.43
N PRO A 247 -29.71 -30.90 3.83
CA PRO A 247 -30.30 -29.77 4.57
C PRO A 247 -29.68 -29.66 5.96
N GLU A 248 -29.49 -28.43 6.45
CA GLU A 248 -28.89 -28.17 7.79
C GLU A 248 -29.63 -28.88 8.94
N SER A 249 -30.94 -29.12 8.79
CA SER A 249 -31.72 -29.86 9.77
C SER A 249 -31.28 -31.31 9.97
N LYS A 250 -30.50 -31.88 9.08
CA LYS A 250 -29.92 -33.23 9.19
C LYS A 250 -28.48 -33.24 9.70
N LEU A 251 -27.87 -32.05 9.86
CA LEU A 251 -26.55 -31.93 10.43
C LEU A 251 -26.65 -31.97 11.97
N ASN A 252 -25.55 -32.40 12.59
CA ASN A 252 -25.43 -32.39 14.03
C ASN A 252 -25.57 -30.95 14.57
N PRO A 253 -26.50 -30.68 15.52
CA PRO A 253 -26.71 -29.36 16.09
C PRO A 253 -25.43 -28.76 16.72
N GLU A 254 -24.67 -29.57 17.47
CA GLU A 254 -23.42 -29.16 18.11
C GLU A 254 -22.39 -28.75 17.05
N PHE A 255 -22.29 -29.51 15.97
CA PHE A 255 -21.43 -29.14 14.84
C PHE A 255 -21.84 -27.79 14.23
N LEU A 256 -23.13 -27.55 14.03
CA LEU A 256 -23.63 -26.28 13.50
C LEU A 256 -23.30 -25.10 14.41
N GLU A 257 -23.47 -25.25 15.71
CA GLU A 257 -23.11 -24.21 16.69
C GLU A 257 -21.61 -23.93 16.69
N GLN A 258 -20.77 -24.96 16.63
CA GLN A 258 -19.31 -24.83 16.54
C GLN A 258 -18.88 -24.12 15.26
N VAL A 259 -19.49 -24.45 14.11
CA VAL A 259 -19.24 -23.76 12.84
C VAL A 259 -19.67 -22.30 12.92
N GLN A 260 -20.82 -21.98 13.49
CA GLN A 260 -21.28 -20.61 13.68
C GLN A 260 -20.33 -19.82 14.60
N HIS A 261 -19.83 -20.44 15.66
CA HIS A 261 -18.85 -19.83 16.57
C HIS A 261 -17.54 -19.53 15.84
N PHE A 262 -17.03 -20.49 15.07
CA PHE A 262 -15.84 -20.30 14.21
C PHE A 262 -16.04 -19.16 13.21
N CYS A 263 -17.12 -19.17 12.43
CA CYS A 263 -17.39 -18.13 11.44
C CYS A 263 -17.50 -16.75 12.07
N ARG A 264 -18.22 -16.64 13.20
CA ARG A 264 -18.35 -15.39 13.96
C ARG A 264 -16.99 -14.88 14.40
N TYR A 265 -16.15 -15.74 14.98
CA TYR A 265 -14.80 -15.38 15.40
C TYR A 265 -13.96 -14.85 14.23
N ILE A 266 -13.94 -15.56 13.10
CA ILE A 266 -13.19 -15.12 11.92
C ILE A 266 -13.70 -13.77 11.42
N HIS A 267 -15.01 -13.59 11.27
CA HIS A 267 -15.59 -12.34 10.77
C HIS A 267 -15.33 -11.15 11.72
N GLU A 268 -15.26 -11.36 13.01
CA GLU A 268 -15.06 -10.30 14.00
C GLU A 268 -13.58 -10.00 14.26
N GLN A 269 -12.75 -11.05 14.35
CA GLN A 269 -11.37 -10.93 14.83
C GLN A 269 -10.32 -10.88 13.72
N ALA A 270 -10.57 -11.49 12.54
CA ALA A 270 -9.60 -11.45 11.44
C ALA A 270 -9.31 -10.02 11.02
N GLN A 271 -8.05 -9.65 11.01
CA GLN A 271 -7.61 -8.30 10.65
C GLN A 271 -7.29 -8.20 9.16
N ALA A 272 -7.30 -6.97 8.62
CA ALA A 272 -6.76 -6.72 7.30
C ALA A 272 -5.29 -7.15 7.24
N LYS A 273 -4.86 -7.65 6.09
CA LYS A 273 -3.45 -7.99 5.91
C LYS A 273 -2.61 -6.73 5.90
N VAL A 274 -1.54 -6.76 6.70
CA VAL A 274 -0.57 -5.68 6.82
C VAL A 274 0.81 -6.23 6.48
N ILE A 275 1.62 -5.43 5.79
CA ILE A 275 3.02 -5.73 5.50
C ILE A 275 3.95 -4.76 6.25
N GLN A 276 5.26 -5.00 6.13
CA GLN A 276 6.29 -4.19 6.79
C GLN A 276 6.11 -2.69 6.52
N GLY A 277 6.17 -1.88 7.57
CA GLY A 277 5.87 -0.45 7.53
C GLY A 277 4.42 -0.10 7.84
N GLY A 278 3.58 -1.08 8.24
CA GLY A 278 2.18 -0.82 8.60
C GLY A 278 1.24 -0.59 7.41
N HIS A 279 1.72 -0.83 6.19
CA HIS A 279 0.91 -0.64 5.00
C HIS A 279 -0.14 -1.73 4.87
N THR A 280 -1.40 -1.32 4.77
CA THR A 280 -2.53 -2.22 4.59
C THR A 280 -2.63 -2.70 3.15
N VAL A 281 -2.68 -4.01 2.96
CA VAL A 281 -2.71 -4.66 1.64
C VAL A 281 -4.10 -4.53 1.03
N THR A 282 -4.17 -4.02 -0.20
CA THR A 282 -5.35 -4.02 -1.05
C THR A 282 -5.39 -5.30 -1.92
N GLY A 283 -6.47 -5.51 -2.66
CA GLY A 283 -6.51 -6.62 -3.62
C GLY A 283 -5.42 -6.50 -4.68
N THR A 284 -5.18 -5.29 -5.21
CA THR A 284 -4.09 -5.02 -6.15
C THR A 284 -2.73 -5.39 -5.56
N SER A 285 -2.45 -4.93 -4.35
CA SER A 285 -1.19 -5.24 -3.63
C SER A 285 -1.06 -6.73 -3.35
N LEU A 286 -2.16 -7.41 -2.99
CA LEU A 286 -2.16 -8.86 -2.81
C LEU A 286 -1.81 -9.60 -4.11
N GLY A 287 -2.35 -9.14 -5.25
CA GLY A 287 -2.01 -9.70 -6.56
C GLY A 287 -0.52 -9.60 -6.87
N HIS A 288 0.12 -8.47 -6.58
CA HIS A 288 1.57 -8.31 -6.75
C HIS A 288 2.37 -9.23 -5.82
N LEU A 289 1.94 -9.40 -4.57
CA LEU A 289 2.59 -10.35 -3.64
C LEU A 289 2.50 -11.79 -4.17
N VAL A 290 1.33 -12.20 -4.68
CA VAL A 290 1.13 -13.53 -5.27
C VAL A 290 2.12 -13.77 -6.41
N VAL A 291 2.22 -12.85 -7.35
CA VAL A 291 3.15 -12.95 -8.48
C VAL A 291 4.59 -13.03 -8.00
N THR A 292 5.00 -12.10 -7.14
CA THR A 292 6.38 -12.04 -6.65
C THR A 292 6.82 -13.33 -5.93
N TYR A 293 5.94 -13.90 -5.11
CA TYR A 293 6.28 -15.14 -4.40
C TYR A 293 6.28 -16.36 -5.32
N VAL A 294 5.33 -16.46 -6.23
CA VAL A 294 5.27 -17.59 -7.18
C VAL A 294 6.43 -17.55 -8.17
N ASP A 295 6.80 -16.36 -8.66
CA ASP A 295 7.96 -16.19 -9.55
C ASP A 295 9.28 -16.54 -8.85
N ALA A 296 9.44 -16.15 -7.58
CA ALA A 296 10.59 -16.55 -6.78
C ALA A 296 10.68 -18.09 -6.66
N ILE A 297 9.58 -18.76 -6.35
CA ILE A 297 9.53 -20.23 -6.26
C ILE A 297 9.83 -20.87 -7.62
N SER A 298 9.22 -20.38 -8.69
CA SER A 298 9.37 -20.91 -10.04
C SER A 298 10.80 -20.74 -10.59
N SER A 299 11.48 -19.67 -10.19
CA SER A 299 12.91 -19.46 -10.50
C SER A 299 13.86 -20.27 -9.63
N GLY A 300 13.36 -21.09 -8.71
CA GLY A 300 14.17 -21.86 -7.75
C GLY A 300 14.71 -21.05 -6.60
N SER A 301 14.26 -19.80 -6.45
CA SER A 301 14.64 -18.91 -5.35
C SER A 301 13.75 -19.13 -4.13
N ILE A 302 14.27 -18.76 -2.95
CA ILE A 302 13.45 -18.77 -1.74
C ILE A 302 12.70 -17.44 -1.64
N PRO A 303 11.35 -17.45 -1.51
CA PRO A 303 10.57 -16.26 -1.27
C PRO A 303 11.12 -15.42 -0.11
N CYS A 304 11.35 -14.14 -0.36
CA CYS A 304 11.84 -13.20 0.63
C CYS A 304 10.77 -12.13 0.90
N ILE A 305 10.35 -12.00 2.15
CA ILE A 305 9.32 -11.01 2.55
C ILE A 305 9.81 -9.59 2.27
N GLU A 306 11.07 -9.29 2.62
CA GLU A 306 11.65 -7.96 2.39
C GLU A 306 11.68 -7.63 0.89
N ASN A 307 12.12 -8.55 0.04
CA ASN A 307 12.16 -8.32 -1.40
C ASN A 307 10.76 -8.10 -1.99
N ALA A 308 9.77 -8.87 -1.54
CA ALA A 308 8.39 -8.71 -1.97
C ALA A 308 7.80 -7.35 -1.52
N VAL A 309 8.12 -6.92 -0.31
CA VAL A 309 7.70 -5.61 0.21
C VAL A 309 8.41 -4.48 -0.53
N VAL A 310 9.71 -4.62 -0.86
CA VAL A 310 10.45 -3.63 -1.67
C VAL A 310 9.88 -3.55 -3.08
N ALA A 311 9.65 -4.68 -3.74
CA ALA A 311 9.05 -4.71 -5.07
C ALA A 311 7.65 -4.08 -5.08
N LEU A 312 6.82 -4.40 -4.08
CA LEU A 312 5.51 -3.78 -3.94
C LEU A 312 5.60 -2.27 -3.68
N ALA A 313 6.54 -1.84 -2.82
CA ALA A 313 6.76 -0.42 -2.54
C ALA A 313 7.15 0.35 -3.81
N GLN A 314 8.01 -0.21 -4.66
CA GLN A 314 8.36 0.39 -5.94
C GLN A 314 7.14 0.58 -6.84
N ILE A 315 6.30 -0.44 -6.98
CA ILE A 315 5.07 -0.38 -7.80
C ILE A 315 4.10 0.66 -7.24
N GLU A 316 3.82 0.61 -5.94
CA GLU A 316 2.86 1.52 -5.30
C GLU A 316 3.36 2.97 -5.28
N ASN A 317 4.65 3.20 -5.04
CA ASN A 317 5.24 4.53 -5.04
C ASN A 317 5.27 5.14 -6.46
N THR A 318 5.59 4.34 -7.48
CA THR A 318 5.50 4.79 -8.88
C THR A 318 4.06 5.18 -9.24
N ALA A 319 3.08 4.34 -8.86
CA ALA A 319 1.68 4.65 -9.08
C ALA A 319 1.23 5.88 -8.28
N ALA A 320 1.71 6.04 -7.04
CA ALA A 320 1.41 7.22 -6.21
C ALA A 320 1.94 8.53 -6.82
N VAL A 321 3.13 8.51 -7.42
CA VAL A 321 3.68 9.67 -8.17
C VAL A 321 2.77 9.97 -9.36
N HIS A 322 2.41 8.96 -10.14
CA HIS A 322 1.54 9.15 -11.30
C HIS A 322 0.17 9.72 -10.93
N ASP A 323 -0.48 9.16 -9.90
CA ASP A 323 -1.78 9.62 -9.42
C ASP A 323 -1.72 11.07 -8.92
N ALA A 324 -0.65 11.43 -8.20
CA ALA A 324 -0.44 12.78 -7.69
C ALA A 324 -0.25 13.80 -8.82
N ILE A 325 0.53 13.46 -9.85
CA ILE A 325 0.74 14.33 -11.02
C ILE A 325 -0.55 14.47 -11.82
N THR A 326 -1.26 13.38 -12.06
CA THR A 326 -2.57 13.41 -12.77
C THR A 326 -3.58 14.28 -12.03
N TYR A 327 -3.65 14.16 -10.71
CA TYR A 327 -4.50 15.01 -9.87
C TYR A 327 -4.11 16.49 -9.99
N TYR A 328 -2.80 16.79 -9.88
CA TYR A 328 -2.28 18.14 -10.00
C TYR A 328 -2.63 18.77 -11.36
N GLU A 329 -2.40 18.07 -12.45
CA GLU A 329 -2.70 18.56 -13.80
C GLU A 329 -4.20 18.86 -13.96
N ALA A 330 -5.06 17.93 -13.57
CA ALA A 330 -6.50 18.07 -13.68
C ALA A 330 -7.04 19.27 -12.87
N GLU A 331 -6.56 19.48 -11.65
CA GLU A 331 -7.00 20.59 -10.81
C GLU A 331 -6.41 21.93 -11.27
N MET A 332 -5.15 21.95 -11.76
CA MET A 332 -4.57 23.15 -12.39
C MET A 332 -5.37 23.55 -13.63
N GLU A 333 -5.66 22.64 -14.55
CA GLU A 333 -6.45 22.93 -15.78
C GLU A 333 -7.84 23.47 -15.45
N LYS A 334 -8.47 22.94 -14.41
CA LYS A 334 -9.83 23.32 -14.01
C LYS A 334 -9.91 24.70 -13.35
N HIS A 335 -8.89 25.09 -12.58
CA HIS A 335 -8.94 26.29 -11.75
C HIS A 335 -8.07 27.44 -12.26
N LEU A 336 -7.07 27.15 -13.09
CA LEU A 336 -6.22 28.17 -13.68
C LEU A 336 -6.82 28.73 -14.96
N LYS A 337 -7.14 30.02 -14.94
CA LYS A 337 -7.65 30.73 -16.13
C LYS A 337 -6.50 31.47 -16.79
N LEU A 338 -6.12 31.06 -17.99
CA LEU A 338 -5.04 31.68 -18.75
C LEU A 338 -5.57 32.74 -19.74
N PRO A 339 -4.83 33.81 -19.95
CA PRO A 339 -3.64 34.21 -19.18
C PRO A 339 -4.00 34.81 -17.82
N THR A 340 -3.14 34.61 -16.80
CA THR A 340 -3.22 35.32 -15.54
C THR A 340 -2.65 36.74 -15.67
N GLU A 341 -3.17 37.70 -14.90
CA GLU A 341 -2.64 39.06 -14.93
C GLU A 341 -1.23 39.14 -14.34
N THR A 342 -0.98 38.37 -13.29
CA THR A 342 0.33 38.30 -12.63
C THR A 342 0.80 36.85 -12.51
N ILE A 343 2.08 36.67 -12.28
CA ILE A 343 2.66 35.34 -12.03
C ILE A 343 2.20 34.79 -10.68
N GLU A 344 1.97 35.70 -9.72
CA GLU A 344 1.50 35.40 -8.38
C GLU A 344 0.20 34.60 -8.40
N GLU A 345 -0.78 34.99 -9.22
CA GLU A 345 -2.05 34.27 -9.38
C GLU A 345 -1.85 32.82 -9.83
N LEU A 346 -0.95 32.58 -10.77
CA LEU A 346 -0.61 31.22 -11.21
C LEU A 346 0.05 30.44 -10.09
N LEU A 347 1.00 31.06 -9.37
CA LEU A 347 1.77 30.42 -8.32
C LEU A 347 0.93 30.16 -7.05
N GLU A 348 -0.07 30.97 -6.76
CA GLU A 348 -1.02 30.70 -5.67
C GLU A 348 -1.84 29.44 -5.98
N VAL A 349 -2.37 29.31 -7.18
CA VAL A 349 -3.09 28.12 -7.62
C VAL A 349 -2.17 26.89 -7.60
N HIS A 350 -0.95 27.02 -8.13
CA HIS A 350 0.07 25.97 -8.07
C HIS A 350 0.33 25.52 -6.62
N ALA A 351 0.65 26.44 -5.71
CA ALA A 351 0.98 26.11 -4.32
C ALA A 351 -0.16 25.38 -3.59
N GLN A 352 -1.40 25.75 -3.91
CA GLN A 352 -2.58 25.04 -3.38
C GLN A 352 -2.61 23.59 -3.87
N TYR A 353 -2.54 23.36 -5.17
CA TYR A 353 -2.71 22.02 -5.75
C TYR A 353 -1.46 21.17 -5.66
N GLU A 354 -0.27 21.76 -5.60
CA GLU A 354 0.96 21.07 -5.22
C GLU A 354 0.81 20.41 -3.84
N LYS A 355 0.32 21.16 -2.86
CA LYS A 355 0.09 20.64 -1.50
C LYS A 355 -0.92 19.50 -1.46
N GLU A 356 -2.00 19.60 -2.24
CA GLU A 356 -2.99 18.53 -2.31
C GLU A 356 -2.45 17.30 -3.07
N ALA A 357 -1.70 17.49 -4.16
CA ALA A 357 -1.04 16.40 -4.87
C ALA A 357 -0.03 15.64 -3.98
N ILE A 358 0.73 16.36 -3.15
CA ILE A 358 1.61 15.74 -2.14
C ILE A 358 0.79 14.87 -1.18
N LYS A 359 -0.39 15.29 -0.74
CA LYS A 359 -1.26 14.48 0.12
C LYS A 359 -1.73 13.21 -0.60
N VAL A 360 -2.08 13.30 -1.90
CA VAL A 360 -2.45 12.14 -2.71
C VAL A 360 -1.30 11.13 -2.74
N PHE A 361 -0.08 11.58 -3.02
CA PHE A 361 1.11 10.75 -2.97
C PHE A 361 1.30 10.09 -1.61
N LEU A 362 1.28 10.89 -0.53
CA LEU A 362 1.54 10.41 0.83
C LEU A 362 0.49 9.44 1.36
N ALA A 363 -0.74 9.48 0.84
CA ALA A 363 -1.79 8.56 1.22
C ALA A 363 -1.52 7.12 0.75
N ARG A 364 -0.75 6.96 -0.33
CA ARG A 364 -0.45 5.66 -0.96
C ARG A 364 1.01 5.22 -0.80
N ALA A 365 1.94 6.16 -0.85
CA ALA A 365 3.37 5.88 -0.81
C ALA A 365 3.81 5.28 0.53
N PHE A 366 4.67 4.26 0.48
CA PHE A 366 5.25 3.65 1.67
C PHE A 366 6.67 3.12 1.40
N LYS A 367 7.48 3.03 2.46
CA LYS A 367 8.85 2.49 2.42
C LYS A 367 9.77 3.14 1.37
N ASP A 368 9.59 4.43 1.10
CA ASP A 368 10.50 5.23 0.28
C ASP A 368 11.69 5.71 1.13
N VAL A 369 12.54 4.76 1.56
CA VAL A 369 13.61 4.98 2.56
C VAL A 369 14.63 6.01 2.08
N ASN A 370 14.93 6.01 0.78
CA ASN A 370 15.90 6.93 0.16
C ASN A 370 15.25 8.21 -0.35
N HIS A 371 13.93 8.36 -0.19
CA HIS A 371 13.13 9.48 -0.71
C HIS A 371 13.27 9.69 -2.22
N GLU A 372 13.46 8.60 -2.98
CA GLU A 372 13.63 8.63 -4.43
C GLU A 372 12.34 9.06 -5.12
N TYR A 373 11.20 8.48 -4.75
CA TYR A 373 9.90 8.80 -5.32
C TYR A 373 9.38 10.16 -4.88
N GLN A 374 9.71 10.59 -3.66
CA GLN A 374 9.42 11.95 -3.21
C GLN A 374 10.20 12.98 -4.03
N LYS A 375 11.46 12.74 -4.33
CA LYS A 375 12.27 13.59 -5.19
C LYS A 375 11.76 13.58 -6.64
N GLU A 376 11.37 12.42 -7.13
CA GLU A 376 10.78 12.27 -8.46
C GLU A 376 9.49 13.07 -8.57
N LEU A 377 8.58 12.97 -7.59
CA LEU A 377 7.37 13.78 -7.53
C LEU A 377 7.68 15.27 -7.57
N GLY A 378 8.61 15.74 -6.73
CA GLY A 378 9.03 17.15 -6.72
C GLY A 378 9.58 17.61 -8.07
N THR A 379 10.37 16.76 -8.73
CA THR A 379 10.92 17.06 -10.05
C THR A 379 9.82 17.15 -11.11
N GLN A 380 8.87 16.23 -11.09
CA GLN A 380 7.75 16.21 -12.04
C GLN A 380 6.77 17.38 -11.81
N LEU A 381 6.42 17.70 -10.55
CA LEU A 381 5.60 18.88 -10.22
C LEU A 381 6.27 20.18 -10.69
N HIS A 382 7.58 20.32 -10.48
CA HIS A 382 8.31 21.47 -10.97
C HIS A 382 8.33 21.55 -12.52
N ALA A 383 8.52 20.42 -13.19
CA ALA A 383 8.46 20.38 -14.66
C ALA A 383 7.05 20.80 -15.16
N LYS A 384 5.99 20.33 -14.52
CA LYS A 384 4.61 20.71 -14.87
C LYS A 384 4.32 22.18 -14.57
N LEU A 385 4.84 22.73 -13.49
CA LEU A 385 4.77 24.17 -13.23
C LEU A 385 5.38 24.97 -14.39
N LEU A 386 6.56 24.58 -14.87
CA LEU A 386 7.22 25.25 -16.00
C LEU A 386 6.38 25.14 -17.29
N GLU A 387 5.72 24.00 -17.52
CA GLU A 387 4.77 23.83 -18.64
C GLU A 387 3.60 24.82 -18.52
N PHE A 388 2.97 24.95 -17.35
CA PHE A 388 1.90 25.91 -17.10
C PHE A 388 2.36 27.36 -17.23
N CYS A 389 3.56 27.69 -16.77
CA CYS A 389 4.16 29.01 -16.98
C CYS A 389 4.33 29.32 -18.47
N SER A 390 4.84 28.36 -19.24
CA SER A 390 4.99 28.52 -20.69
C SER A 390 3.65 28.68 -21.42
N CYS A 391 2.65 27.88 -21.01
CA CYS A 391 1.28 28.02 -21.53
C CYS A 391 0.67 29.39 -21.20
N ASN A 392 0.93 29.91 -20.00
CA ASN A 392 0.46 31.23 -19.57
C ASN A 392 1.13 32.35 -20.37
N GLU A 393 2.43 32.27 -20.58
CA GLU A 393 3.19 33.23 -21.43
C GLU A 393 2.65 33.23 -22.85
N LYS A 394 2.42 32.04 -23.42
CA LYS A 394 1.86 31.92 -24.77
C LYS A 394 0.47 32.51 -24.86
N ALA A 395 -0.43 32.14 -23.91
CA ALA A 395 -1.78 32.68 -23.89
C ALA A 395 -1.80 34.21 -23.73
N SER A 396 -0.90 34.74 -22.90
CA SER A 396 -0.69 36.20 -22.75
C SER A 396 -0.22 36.84 -24.05
N SER A 397 0.77 36.23 -24.71
CA SER A 397 1.29 36.71 -26.00
C SER A 397 0.20 36.72 -27.07
N ASP A 398 -0.53 35.62 -27.23
CA ASP A 398 -1.62 35.50 -28.20
C ASP A 398 -2.74 36.52 -27.94
N ARG A 399 -3.10 36.72 -26.67
CA ARG A 399 -4.08 37.74 -26.28
C ARG A 399 -3.61 39.15 -26.56
N CYS A 400 -2.37 39.48 -26.22
CA CYS A 400 -1.78 40.77 -26.47
C CYS A 400 -1.70 41.09 -27.96
N GLN A 401 -1.24 40.12 -28.77
CA GLN A 401 -1.17 40.26 -30.22
C GLN A 401 -2.56 40.50 -30.84
N ALA A 402 -3.58 39.76 -30.37
CA ALA A 402 -4.96 39.97 -30.84
C ALA A 402 -5.47 41.39 -30.50
N VAL A 403 -5.22 41.88 -29.28
CA VAL A 403 -5.61 43.21 -28.83
C VAL A 403 -4.91 44.29 -29.66
N LEU A 404 -3.57 44.17 -29.88
CA LEU A 404 -2.80 45.11 -30.68
C LEU A 404 -3.26 45.13 -32.13
N THR A 405 -3.50 43.97 -32.72
CA THR A 405 -4.01 43.85 -34.08
C THR A 405 -5.36 44.57 -34.23
N GLN A 406 -6.25 44.39 -33.26
CA GLN A 406 -7.58 45.05 -33.23
C GLN A 406 -7.46 46.56 -33.05
N LEU A 407 -6.66 47.02 -32.08
CA LEU A 407 -6.50 48.44 -31.78
C LEU A 407 -5.82 49.23 -32.91
N PHE A 408 -4.85 48.61 -33.61
CA PHE A 408 -4.05 49.25 -34.65
C PHE A 408 -4.64 49.07 -36.06
N GLN A 409 -5.80 48.36 -36.19
CA GLN A 409 -6.37 48.08 -37.49
C GLN A 409 -6.61 49.37 -38.34
N ASP A 410 -7.16 50.41 -37.72
CA ASP A 410 -7.41 51.72 -38.39
C ASP A 410 -6.12 52.43 -38.77
N VAL A 411 -5.06 52.35 -37.93
CA VAL A 411 -3.72 52.90 -38.22
C VAL A 411 -3.08 52.15 -39.39
N GLU A 412 -3.17 50.82 -39.42
CA GLU A 412 -2.68 49.99 -40.54
C GLU A 412 -3.40 50.30 -41.87
N GLU A 413 -4.75 50.45 -41.80
CA GLU A 413 -5.50 50.86 -42.96
C GLU A 413 -5.11 52.26 -43.43
N ALA A 414 -4.87 53.22 -42.53
CA ALA A 414 -4.42 54.55 -42.83
C ALA A 414 -3.03 54.57 -43.46
N ILE A 415 -2.09 53.71 -42.97
CA ILE A 415 -0.77 53.50 -43.58
C ILE A 415 -0.93 52.97 -45.03
N GLY A 416 -1.74 51.91 -45.21
CA GLY A 416 -2.00 51.30 -46.52
C GLY A 416 -2.64 52.24 -47.53
N LYS A 417 -3.48 53.16 -47.08
CA LYS A 417 -4.12 54.20 -47.91
C LYS A 417 -3.24 55.43 -48.15
N GLY A 418 -2.05 55.48 -47.53
CA GLY A 418 -1.14 56.63 -47.66
C GLY A 418 -1.64 57.88 -46.92
N SER A 419 -2.53 57.76 -45.97
CA SER A 419 -3.15 58.90 -45.25
C SER A 419 -2.15 59.72 -44.42
N TYR A 420 -1.00 59.17 -44.10
CA TYR A 420 0.10 59.85 -43.40
C TYR A 420 1.16 60.42 -44.36
N SER A 421 0.98 60.23 -45.69
CA SER A 421 1.92 60.79 -46.70
C SER A 421 1.59 62.25 -47.05
N VAL A 422 1.40 63.06 -46.02
CA VAL A 422 1.09 64.51 -46.13
C VAL A 422 1.98 65.29 -45.18
N ALA A 423 2.11 66.62 -45.38
CA ALA A 423 2.90 67.48 -44.51
C ALA A 423 2.35 67.44 -43.09
N GLY A 424 3.20 67.13 -42.08
CA GLY A 424 2.82 66.89 -40.71
C GLY A 424 2.20 65.48 -40.43
N GLY A 425 2.22 64.58 -41.44
CA GLY A 425 1.67 63.26 -41.36
C GLY A 425 2.40 62.33 -40.37
N TYR A 426 3.74 62.55 -40.23
CA TYR A 426 4.50 61.77 -39.25
C TYR A 426 4.09 62.07 -37.81
N GLN A 427 3.88 63.37 -37.46
CA GLN A 427 3.40 63.72 -36.11
C GLN A 427 2.01 63.12 -35.85
N ARG A 428 1.13 63.17 -36.80
CA ARG A 428 -0.20 62.55 -36.69
C ARG A 428 -0.12 61.04 -36.50
N PHE A 429 0.77 60.38 -37.23
CA PHE A 429 1.02 58.94 -37.03
C PHE A 429 1.50 58.65 -35.59
N LEU A 430 2.40 59.44 -35.05
CA LEU A 430 2.90 59.31 -33.69
C LEU A 430 1.81 59.55 -32.64
N ASP A 431 0.96 60.54 -32.86
CA ASP A 431 -0.16 60.86 -31.97
C ASP A 431 -1.21 59.71 -31.97
N ASP A 432 -1.56 59.20 -33.15
CA ASP A 432 -2.44 58.03 -33.30
C ASP A 432 -1.82 56.79 -32.67
N GLN A 433 -0.52 56.54 -32.91
CA GLN A 433 0.19 55.42 -32.27
C GLN A 433 0.19 55.53 -30.74
N LYS A 434 0.44 56.74 -30.23
CA LYS A 434 0.41 56.99 -28.79
C LYS A 434 -0.98 56.72 -28.21
N GLU A 435 -2.03 57.21 -28.84
CA GLU A 435 -3.40 56.95 -28.42
C GLU A 435 -3.71 55.44 -28.36
N LYS A 436 -3.29 54.66 -29.36
CA LYS A 436 -3.48 53.21 -29.37
C LYS A 436 -2.69 52.50 -28.29
N VAL A 437 -1.46 52.96 -28.00
CA VAL A 437 -0.67 52.44 -26.87
C VAL A 437 -1.34 52.73 -25.54
N ASP A 438 -1.85 53.97 -25.36
CA ASP A 438 -2.57 54.34 -24.14
C ASP A 438 -3.87 53.50 -23.98
N GLN A 439 -4.62 53.27 -25.06
CA GLN A 439 -5.78 52.36 -25.07
C GLN A 439 -5.36 50.92 -24.74
N TYR A 440 -4.24 50.43 -25.28
CA TYR A 440 -3.71 49.09 -24.97
C TYR A 440 -3.43 48.92 -23.48
N TYR A 441 -2.83 49.92 -22.83
CA TYR A 441 -2.59 49.84 -21.38
C TYR A 441 -3.87 49.72 -20.55
N LEU A 442 -5.00 50.27 -21.02
CA LEU A 442 -6.29 50.22 -20.32
C LEU A 442 -7.02 48.87 -20.49
N VAL A 443 -6.64 48.05 -21.45
CA VAL A 443 -7.29 46.74 -21.66
C VAL A 443 -6.88 45.77 -20.56
N PRO A 444 -7.82 45.16 -19.78
CA PRO A 444 -7.51 44.16 -18.79
C PRO A 444 -7.31 42.77 -19.41
N GLY A 445 -6.76 41.82 -18.67
CA GLY A 445 -6.64 40.42 -19.08
C GLY A 445 -5.53 40.19 -20.13
N LYS A 446 -4.50 41.03 -20.15
CA LYS A 446 -3.38 40.88 -21.08
C LYS A 446 -2.32 39.90 -20.62
N GLY A 447 -2.13 39.82 -19.31
CA GLY A 447 -1.18 38.92 -18.68
C GLY A 447 0.27 39.39 -18.79
N LEU A 448 1.17 38.47 -18.45
CA LEU A 448 2.60 38.74 -18.21
C LEU A 448 3.38 39.28 -19.41
N MET A 449 2.98 38.91 -20.63
CA MET A 449 3.72 39.27 -21.84
C MET A 449 3.30 40.62 -22.42
N ALA A 450 2.42 41.37 -21.74
CA ALA A 450 1.84 42.60 -22.23
C ALA A 450 2.88 43.63 -22.68
N SER A 451 3.92 43.85 -21.87
CA SER A 451 4.99 44.80 -22.16
C SER A 451 5.91 44.31 -23.27
N GLN A 452 6.28 43.04 -23.26
CA GLN A 452 7.16 42.43 -24.27
C GLN A 452 6.51 42.46 -25.66
N VAL A 453 5.27 42.02 -25.74
CA VAL A 453 4.54 41.93 -27.03
C VAL A 453 4.29 43.34 -27.60
N LEU A 454 3.98 44.34 -26.76
CA LEU A 454 3.87 45.73 -27.18
C LEU A 454 5.20 46.26 -27.78
N GLN A 455 6.30 45.98 -27.09
CA GLN A 455 7.64 46.40 -27.55
C GLN A 455 7.96 45.77 -28.92
N ASP A 456 7.76 44.45 -29.06
CA ASP A 456 8.04 43.73 -30.31
C ASP A 456 7.12 44.19 -31.43
N PHE A 457 5.83 44.48 -31.13
CA PHE A 457 4.89 45.03 -32.06
C PHE A 457 5.32 46.42 -32.56
N LEU A 458 5.68 47.33 -31.65
CA LEU A 458 6.14 48.67 -32.02
C LEU A 458 7.43 48.62 -32.82
N LYS A 459 8.38 47.73 -32.48
CA LYS A 459 9.59 47.48 -33.30
C LYS A 459 9.24 47.04 -34.72
N SER A 460 8.24 46.17 -34.87
CA SER A 460 7.79 45.72 -36.18
C SER A 460 7.27 46.88 -37.06
N LYS A 461 6.82 47.97 -36.45
CA LYS A 461 6.29 49.17 -37.13
C LYS A 461 7.34 50.23 -37.45
N GLU A 462 8.59 50.07 -36.98
CA GLU A 462 9.65 51.05 -37.21
C GLU A 462 9.92 51.30 -38.70
N ALA A 463 9.89 50.26 -39.54
CA ALA A 463 10.09 50.41 -40.99
C ALA A 463 8.98 51.27 -41.62
N ALA A 464 7.72 51.08 -41.21
CA ALA A 464 6.60 51.90 -41.65
C ALA A 464 6.74 53.35 -41.17
N ALA A 465 7.11 53.53 -39.88
CA ALA A 465 7.36 54.84 -39.30
C ALA A 465 8.47 55.62 -40.03
N GLN A 466 9.58 54.94 -40.37
CA GLN A 466 10.67 55.52 -41.15
C GLN A 466 10.23 55.92 -42.58
N SER A 467 9.41 55.07 -43.21
CA SER A 467 8.88 55.38 -44.55
C SER A 467 7.97 56.63 -44.54
N ILE A 468 7.07 56.71 -43.49
CA ILE A 468 6.23 57.91 -43.32
C ILE A 468 7.06 59.14 -43.01
N LEU A 469 8.10 59.03 -42.17
CA LEU A 469 9.01 60.10 -41.85
C LEU A 469 9.77 60.60 -43.08
N GLN A 470 10.21 59.67 -43.96
CA GLN A 470 10.87 60.01 -45.19
C GLN A 470 9.95 60.75 -46.21
N ALA A 471 8.71 60.25 -46.33
CA ALA A 471 7.68 60.89 -47.14
C ALA A 471 7.36 62.30 -46.62
N ASP A 472 7.24 62.46 -45.32
CA ASP A 472 6.96 63.74 -44.69
C ASP A 472 8.14 64.73 -44.76
N ARG A 473 9.40 64.28 -44.69
CA ARG A 473 10.62 65.10 -44.88
C ARG A 473 10.72 65.69 -46.25
N THR A 474 10.27 64.95 -47.25
CA THR A 474 10.28 65.46 -48.65
C THR A 474 9.28 66.61 -48.84
N LEU A 475 8.30 66.77 -47.96
CA LEU A 475 7.24 67.80 -48.11
C LEU A 475 7.47 69.07 -47.28
N THR A 476 8.41 69.08 -46.24
CA THR A 476 8.59 70.25 -45.34
C THR A 476 10.05 70.33 -44.80
N ASP A 477 10.88 71.20 -45.32
CA ASP A 477 12.33 71.18 -45.12
C ASP A 477 12.93 71.93 -43.92
N LYS A 478 12.20 72.54 -43.01
CA LYS A 478 12.85 73.37 -42.00
C LYS A 478 12.31 73.25 -40.54
N GLN A 479 11.18 72.64 -40.26
CA GLN A 479 10.63 72.61 -38.92
C GLN A 479 10.82 71.28 -38.14
N LYS A 480 11.45 70.31 -38.77
CA LYS A 480 11.38 68.89 -38.29
C LYS A 480 12.58 68.36 -37.56
N GLU A 481 13.75 68.94 -37.66
CA GLU A 481 14.94 68.38 -36.96
C GLU A 481 14.81 68.42 -35.42
N VAL A 482 14.21 69.50 -34.85
CA VAL A 482 14.01 69.67 -33.44
C VAL A 482 12.93 68.69 -32.88
N GLU A 483 11.85 68.45 -33.65
CA GLU A 483 10.74 67.59 -33.23
C GLU A 483 11.13 66.09 -33.33
N VAL A 484 11.98 65.70 -34.27
CA VAL A 484 12.50 64.32 -34.43
C VAL A 484 13.41 63.92 -33.26
N GLU A 485 14.27 64.81 -32.77
CA GLU A 485 15.09 64.53 -31.58
C GLU A 485 14.24 64.35 -30.29
N ARG A 486 13.20 65.19 -30.11
CA ARG A 486 12.27 65.08 -29.00
C ARG A 486 11.52 63.75 -28.99
N VAL A 487 11.00 63.33 -30.14
CA VAL A 487 10.25 62.08 -30.29
C VAL A 487 11.13 60.87 -30.13
N LYS A 488 12.38 60.89 -30.58
CA LYS A 488 13.35 59.81 -30.31
C LYS A 488 13.67 59.69 -28.84
N ALA A 489 13.83 60.83 -28.14
CA ALA A 489 14.06 60.83 -26.67
C ALA A 489 12.85 60.25 -25.90
N GLU A 490 11.62 60.62 -26.30
CA GLU A 490 10.40 60.09 -25.68
C GLU A 490 10.19 58.59 -25.95
N ALA A 491 10.52 58.11 -27.17
CA ALA A 491 10.47 56.68 -27.50
C ALA A 491 11.50 55.88 -26.69
N SER A 492 12.74 56.40 -26.58
CA SER A 492 13.79 55.76 -25.77
C SER A 492 13.46 55.73 -24.26
N ALA A 493 12.82 56.80 -23.74
CA ALA A 493 12.39 56.82 -22.34
C ALA A 493 11.29 55.74 -22.06
N ARG A 494 10.35 55.56 -23.00
CA ARG A 494 9.30 54.51 -22.90
C ARG A 494 9.90 53.10 -23.01
N GLU A 495 10.87 52.89 -23.86
CA GLU A 495 11.58 51.62 -23.99
C GLU A 495 12.33 51.26 -22.70
N ALA A 496 12.95 52.26 -22.04
CA ALA A 496 13.60 52.09 -20.75
C ALA A 496 12.61 51.71 -19.64
N GLU A 497 11.45 52.37 -19.60
CA GLU A 497 10.39 52.06 -18.62
C GLU A 497 9.80 50.64 -18.82
N LEU A 498 9.63 50.23 -20.08
CA LEU A 498 9.18 48.87 -20.42
C LEU A 498 10.22 47.83 -19.96
N HIS A 499 11.50 48.09 -20.22
CA HIS A 499 12.58 47.20 -19.81
C HIS A 499 12.66 47.04 -18.28
N GLU A 500 12.43 48.10 -17.54
CA GLU A 500 12.44 48.08 -16.09
C GLU A 500 11.28 47.20 -15.54
N LYS A 501 10.05 47.38 -16.07
CA LYS A 501 8.89 46.54 -15.70
C LYS A 501 9.13 45.06 -16.00
N MET A 502 9.66 44.71 -17.14
CA MET A 502 9.99 43.32 -17.49
C MET A 502 11.04 42.72 -16.56
N LYS A 503 12.03 43.52 -16.13
CA LYS A 503 13.03 43.06 -15.17
C LYS A 503 12.45 42.78 -13.81
N ASP A 504 11.54 43.65 -13.31
CA ASP A 504 10.88 43.48 -12.04
C ASP A 504 9.96 42.24 -12.02
N GLU A 505 9.19 42.03 -13.11
CA GLU A 505 8.35 40.82 -13.27
C GLU A 505 9.18 39.55 -13.29
N ALA A 506 10.36 39.56 -13.95
CA ALA A 506 11.26 38.41 -13.99
C ALA A 506 11.86 38.09 -12.62
N VAL A 507 12.22 39.12 -11.84
CA VAL A 507 12.74 38.94 -10.46
C VAL A 507 11.67 38.39 -9.53
N GLN A 508 10.44 38.89 -9.59
CA GLN A 508 9.34 38.39 -8.79
C GLN A 508 9.05 36.91 -9.11
N ARG A 509 9.04 36.55 -10.40
CA ARG A 509 8.84 35.16 -10.87
C ARG A 509 9.88 34.20 -10.27
N ALA A 510 11.16 34.60 -10.30
CA ALA A 510 12.24 33.78 -9.75
C ALA A 510 12.11 33.60 -8.21
N GLN A 511 11.78 34.68 -7.50
CA GLN A 511 11.64 34.62 -6.04
C GLN A 511 10.47 33.73 -5.59
N GLN A 512 9.39 33.69 -6.33
CA GLN A 512 8.25 32.87 -5.97
C GLN A 512 8.44 31.39 -6.32
N GLN A 513 9.14 31.10 -7.42
CA GLN A 513 9.55 29.71 -7.74
C GLN A 513 10.44 29.14 -6.61
N GLU A 514 11.35 29.94 -6.07
CA GLU A 514 12.20 29.52 -4.96
C GLU A 514 11.40 29.25 -3.67
N LYS A 515 10.42 30.11 -3.35
CA LYS A 515 9.53 29.90 -2.18
C LYS A 515 8.68 28.66 -2.29
N SER A 516 8.13 28.38 -3.48
CA SER A 516 7.35 27.16 -3.73
C SER A 516 8.21 25.90 -3.55
N PHE A 517 9.43 25.91 -4.06
CA PHE A 517 10.37 24.79 -3.89
C PHE A 517 10.75 24.56 -2.42
N GLU A 518 10.99 25.63 -1.66
CA GLU A 518 11.27 25.52 -0.22
C GLU A 518 10.10 24.97 0.58
N GLU A 519 8.87 25.38 0.27
CA GLU A 519 7.68 24.87 0.94
C GLU A 519 7.45 23.39 0.63
N HIS A 520 7.63 22.97 -0.62
CA HIS A 520 7.60 21.56 -1.03
C HIS A 520 8.61 20.74 -0.22
N LYS A 521 9.87 21.19 -0.18
CA LYS A 521 10.93 20.54 0.60
C LYS A 521 10.55 20.42 2.08
N ARG A 522 10.01 21.48 2.68
CA ARG A 522 9.59 21.48 4.09
C ARG A 522 8.46 20.49 4.37
N GLN A 523 7.49 20.37 3.48
CA GLN A 523 6.39 19.42 3.62
C GLN A 523 6.90 17.96 3.56
N LEU A 524 7.83 17.67 2.65
CA LEU A 524 8.46 16.36 2.55
C LEU A 524 9.28 16.04 3.82
N GLU A 525 10.08 16.99 4.31
CA GLU A 525 10.84 16.81 5.56
C GLU A 525 9.93 16.55 6.76
N THR A 526 8.81 17.28 6.86
CA THR A 526 7.83 17.08 7.94
C THR A 526 7.24 15.67 7.89
N LYS A 527 6.89 15.20 6.69
CA LYS A 527 6.35 13.85 6.52
C LYS A 527 7.36 12.77 6.85
N MET A 528 8.61 12.96 6.45
CA MET A 528 9.71 12.06 6.81
C MET A 528 9.85 11.90 8.32
N GLU A 529 9.73 13.01 9.05
CA GLU A 529 9.77 12.99 10.51
C GLU A 529 8.56 12.28 11.13
N GLU A 530 7.37 12.46 10.58
CA GLU A 530 6.17 11.75 11.01
C GLU A 530 6.26 10.24 10.75
N ASP A 531 6.74 9.85 9.58
CA ASP A 531 6.91 8.44 9.22
C ASP A 531 8.00 7.78 10.09
N ARG A 532 9.08 8.52 10.38
CA ARG A 532 10.10 8.08 11.33
C ARG A 532 9.53 7.90 12.74
N ARG A 533 8.66 8.83 13.21
CA ARG A 533 7.99 8.71 14.52
C ARG A 533 7.05 7.51 14.57
N LYS A 534 6.29 7.27 13.49
CA LYS A 534 5.42 6.09 13.39
C LYS A 534 6.24 4.80 13.45
N LEU A 535 7.34 4.74 12.72
CA LEU A 535 8.23 3.59 12.72
C LEU A 535 8.82 3.32 14.12
N LEU A 536 9.23 4.38 14.84
CA LEU A 536 9.73 4.28 16.21
C LEU A 536 8.65 3.81 17.19
N ALA A 537 7.43 4.38 17.08
CA ALA A 537 6.30 3.98 17.92
C ALA A 537 5.89 2.52 17.66
N GLU A 538 5.95 2.11 16.41
CA GLU A 538 5.73 0.73 16.03
C GLU A 538 6.80 -0.21 16.61
N HIS A 539 8.07 0.19 16.54
CA HIS A 539 9.17 -0.56 17.13
C HIS A 539 9.02 -0.67 18.65
N GLU A 540 8.59 0.41 19.31
CA GLU A 540 8.34 0.43 20.75
C GLU A 540 7.16 -0.48 21.16
N MET A 541 6.09 -0.51 20.37
CA MET A 541 4.96 -1.44 20.62
C MET A 541 5.39 -2.90 20.49
N VAL A 542 6.20 -3.23 19.48
CA VAL A 542 6.74 -4.58 19.30
C VAL A 542 7.66 -4.98 20.44
N MET A 543 8.55 -4.06 20.85
CA MET A 543 9.42 -4.27 22.01
C MET A 543 8.62 -4.51 23.29
N ASN A 544 7.58 -3.68 23.54
CA ASN A 544 6.74 -3.82 24.71
C ASN A 544 5.96 -5.16 24.70
N ALA A 545 5.44 -5.57 23.55
CA ALA A 545 4.78 -6.88 23.42
C ALA A 545 5.74 -8.04 23.67
N LYS A 546 6.99 -7.95 23.15
CA LYS A 546 8.04 -8.93 23.44
C LYS A 546 8.41 -8.98 24.92
N LEU A 547 8.56 -7.83 25.56
CA LEU A 547 8.87 -7.73 26.99
C LEU A 547 7.75 -8.31 27.85
N GLN A 548 6.49 -8.10 27.46
CA GLN A 548 5.35 -8.68 28.15
C GLN A 548 5.32 -10.21 28.00
N GLU A 549 5.56 -10.72 26.78
CA GLU A 549 5.62 -12.17 26.56
C GLU A 549 6.80 -12.80 27.31
N GLN A 550 7.96 -12.14 27.33
CA GLN A 550 9.13 -12.60 28.09
C GLN A 550 8.85 -12.63 29.61
N ARG A 551 8.17 -11.59 30.14
CA ARG A 551 7.71 -11.57 31.54
C ARG A 551 6.75 -12.70 31.83
N ARG A 552 5.76 -12.91 30.94
CA ARG A 552 4.79 -14.01 31.08
C ARG A 552 5.50 -15.38 31.12
N LEU A 553 6.47 -15.60 30.25
CA LEU A 553 7.26 -16.83 30.20
C LEU A 553 8.13 -17.02 31.47
N GLN A 554 8.70 -15.91 32.00
CA GLN A 554 9.43 -15.93 33.25
C GLN A 554 8.51 -16.24 34.44
N GLU A 555 7.34 -15.60 34.52
CA GLU A 555 6.34 -15.86 35.56
C GLU A 555 5.83 -17.30 35.51
N GLU A 556 5.53 -17.82 34.32
CA GLU A 556 5.15 -19.23 34.14
C GLU A 556 6.28 -20.19 34.54
N GLY A 557 7.55 -19.82 34.22
CA GLY A 557 8.72 -20.57 34.65
C GLY A 557 8.90 -20.57 36.17
N PHE A 558 8.76 -19.39 36.78
CA PHE A 558 8.83 -19.22 38.22
C PHE A 558 7.70 -19.97 38.94
N GLN A 559 6.48 -19.86 38.42
CA GLN A 559 5.35 -20.59 39.00
C GLN A 559 5.49 -22.12 38.91
N ARG A 560 6.09 -22.62 37.82
CA ARG A 560 6.40 -24.05 37.69
C ARG A 560 7.44 -24.51 38.71
N GLU A 561 8.45 -23.70 38.96
CA GLU A 561 9.51 -24.00 39.93
C GLU A 561 8.95 -23.94 41.38
N VAL A 562 8.13 -22.94 41.67
CA VAL A 562 7.42 -22.85 42.96
C VAL A 562 6.52 -24.08 43.20
N ASN A 563 5.74 -24.49 42.20
CA ASN A 563 4.90 -25.67 42.29
C ASN A 563 5.73 -26.96 42.42
N ARG A 564 6.89 -27.05 41.77
CA ARG A 564 7.83 -28.16 41.91
C ARG A 564 8.37 -28.24 43.33
N LEU A 565 8.84 -27.10 43.87
CA LEU A 565 9.37 -27.01 45.23
C LEU A 565 8.31 -27.30 46.27
N GLN A 566 7.06 -26.83 46.10
CA GLN A 566 5.95 -27.18 46.98
C GLN A 566 5.64 -28.67 46.96
N GLY A 567 5.73 -29.29 45.76
CA GLY A 567 5.57 -30.74 45.63
C GLY A 567 6.69 -31.52 46.32
N GLU A 568 7.93 -31.04 46.25
CA GLU A 568 9.07 -31.63 47.00
C GLU A 568 8.92 -31.44 48.50
N ILE A 569 8.54 -30.26 48.96
CA ILE A 569 8.24 -29.99 50.39
C ILE A 569 7.11 -30.90 50.91
N GLN A 570 6.06 -31.10 50.12
CA GLN A 570 4.99 -32.03 50.51
C GLN A 570 5.48 -33.49 50.60
N ARG A 571 6.35 -33.92 49.66
CA ARG A 571 6.95 -35.25 49.68
C ARG A 571 7.88 -35.41 50.88
N LEU A 572 8.72 -34.42 51.20
CA LEU A 572 9.60 -34.42 52.36
C LEU A 572 8.79 -34.44 53.68
N ASN A 573 7.74 -33.63 53.77
CA ASN A 573 6.85 -33.59 54.92
C ASN A 573 6.07 -34.92 55.12
N SER A 574 5.70 -35.61 54.03
CA SER A 574 5.07 -36.92 54.11
C SER A 574 6.07 -38.01 54.52
N ALA A 575 7.33 -37.92 54.03
CA ALA A 575 8.40 -38.80 54.41
C ALA A 575 8.79 -38.60 55.89
N MET A 576 8.86 -37.38 56.39
CA MET A 576 9.07 -37.07 57.81
C MET A 576 7.94 -37.58 58.69
N ARG A 577 6.68 -37.50 58.25
CA ARG A 577 5.55 -38.08 58.97
C ARG A 577 5.55 -39.62 59.00
N GLN A 578 6.09 -40.27 58.00
CA GLN A 578 6.27 -41.72 57.98
C GLN A 578 7.46 -42.18 58.89
N GLN A 579 8.50 -41.34 59.04
CA GLN A 579 9.59 -41.64 59.98
C GLN A 579 9.23 -41.39 61.45
N SER A 580 8.24 -40.51 61.71
CA SER A 580 7.78 -40.24 63.09
C SER A 580 6.80 -41.24 63.61
N SER A 581 6.28 -42.18 62.77
CA SER A 581 5.34 -43.23 63.18
C SER A 581 5.98 -44.62 63.43
N GLY A 582 7.32 -44.67 63.31
CA GLY A 582 8.06 -45.92 63.46
C GLY A 582 9.09 -45.91 64.63
N GLY A 583 8.70 -45.41 65.76
CA GLY A 583 9.59 -45.40 66.93
C GLY A 583 8.90 -45.63 68.22
N SER A 584 8.44 -46.83 68.40
CA SER A 584 7.99 -47.28 69.76
C SER A 584 8.80 -48.52 70.11
N GLY A 585 9.55 -48.39 71.13
CA GLY A 585 9.88 -49.55 72.02
C GLY A 585 11.26 -50.09 71.84
N CYS A 586 12.19 -49.66 72.65
CA CYS A 586 12.87 -50.66 73.45
C CYS A 586 13.41 -50.07 74.75
N VAL A 587 13.06 -50.74 75.74
CA VAL A 587 13.34 -50.59 77.17
C VAL A 587 14.72 -51.18 77.48
N ILE A 588 15.53 -50.50 78.31
CA ILE A 588 16.36 -50.96 79.45
C ILE A 588 17.32 -52.17 79.26
N LEU A 589 18.53 -51.98 79.40
CA LEU A 589 19.35 -52.24 80.61
C LEU A 589 20.70 -51.57 80.40
#